data_929165bb09eb473e0d05f2a8a0cec636
#
_entry.id   929165bb09eb473e0d05f2a8a0cec636
#
_cell.length_a   1.000
_cell.length_b   1.000
_cell.length_c   1.000
_cell.angle_alpha   90.00
_cell.angle_beta   90.00
_cell.angle_gamma   90.00
#
_symmetry.space_group_name_H-M   'P 1'
#
loop_
_entity.id
_entity.type
_entity.pdbx_description
1 polymer ?
#
loop_
_entity_poly.entity_id
_entity_poly.type
_entity_poly.pdbx_seq_one_letter_code
_entity_poly.pdbx_strand_id
1 'polypeptide(L)'
;MLGPGTGAYGYLSGYLDGSGKLVKLVPLEIDRDTTTPVEVLDGEITIDALPVPHGIVPALGFRVTVGDASIVFASDQNGSSDDFTDFASDASVLVMHLPVPEEATGTALQLHARPGRVASIAAEAGAGTLVLSHFMARSLRDLDANVDVVRKGYDGAIVIASDLACIVVTD
;
A
#
# COMPACT_ATOMS: atom_id res chain seq x y z
N MET A 1 2.89 -21.27 -1.86
CA MET A 1 1.85 -21.02 -2.89
C MET A 1 2.40 -21.06 -4.32
N LEU A 2 3.69 -20.90 -4.53
CA LEU A 2 4.38 -20.99 -5.84
C LEU A 2 4.99 -22.39 -6.12
N GLY A 3 4.51 -23.43 -5.46
CA GLY A 3 5.03 -24.80 -5.65
C GLY A 3 4.81 -25.32 -7.08
N PRO A 4 5.75 -26.09 -7.65
CA PRO A 4 5.63 -26.63 -9.00
C PRO A 4 4.40 -27.55 -9.10
N GLY A 5 3.45 -27.14 -9.92
CA GLY A 5 2.35 -27.98 -10.39
C GLY A 5 1.06 -28.01 -9.56
N THR A 6 1.00 -27.43 -8.34
CA THR A 6 -0.17 -27.55 -7.46
C THR A 6 -0.63 -26.24 -6.79
N GLY A 7 0.09 -25.15 -6.97
CA GLY A 7 -0.29 -23.84 -6.39
C GLY A 7 -1.23 -23.02 -7.27
N ALA A 8 -1.87 -22.00 -6.72
CA ALA A 8 -2.71 -21.05 -7.43
C ALA A 8 -2.03 -20.42 -8.66
N TYR A 9 -0.70 -20.43 -8.69
CA TYR A 9 0.14 -19.84 -9.73
C TYR A 9 1.00 -20.89 -10.45
N GLY A 10 0.51 -22.12 -10.59
CA GLY A 10 1.25 -23.21 -11.25
C GLY A 10 1.77 -22.88 -12.66
N TYR A 11 1.09 -21.94 -13.38
CA TYR A 11 1.53 -21.44 -14.68
C TYR A 11 2.85 -20.64 -14.63
N LEU A 12 3.28 -20.20 -13.44
CA LEU A 12 4.54 -19.50 -13.25
C LEU A 12 5.75 -20.42 -13.05
N SER A 13 5.54 -21.75 -12.94
CA SER A 13 6.62 -22.71 -12.66
C SER A 13 7.82 -22.59 -13.62
N GLY A 14 7.55 -22.41 -14.92
CA GLY A 14 8.61 -22.24 -15.92
C GLY A 14 9.41 -20.95 -15.81
N TYR A 15 8.94 -19.98 -15.01
CA TYR A 15 9.71 -18.77 -14.67
C TYR A 15 10.55 -18.99 -13.41
N LEU A 16 10.12 -19.83 -12.49
CA LEU A 16 10.86 -20.14 -11.25
C LEU A 16 12.13 -20.95 -11.54
N ASP A 17 12.07 -21.91 -12.46
CA ASP A 17 13.22 -22.76 -12.85
C ASP A 17 14.07 -22.14 -13.97
N GLY A 18 13.59 -21.04 -14.58
CA GLY A 18 14.27 -20.34 -15.68
C GLY A 18 14.24 -21.10 -17.01
N SER A 19 13.46 -22.17 -17.11
CA SER A 19 13.40 -23.01 -18.32
C SER A 19 12.68 -22.29 -19.48
N GLY A 20 13.45 -21.86 -20.47
CA GLY A 20 12.92 -21.32 -21.73
C GLY A 20 12.22 -19.97 -21.63
N LYS A 21 12.44 -19.19 -20.57
CA LYS A 21 11.84 -17.86 -20.35
C LYS A 21 12.87 -16.75 -20.37
N LEU A 22 12.45 -15.55 -20.81
CA LEU A 22 13.29 -14.35 -20.84
C LEU A 22 13.59 -13.81 -19.43
N VAL A 23 12.73 -14.12 -18.46
CA VAL A 23 12.88 -13.70 -17.07
C VAL A 23 12.75 -14.89 -16.13
N LYS A 24 13.51 -14.84 -15.05
CA LYS A 24 13.43 -15.77 -13.94
C LYS A 24 12.76 -15.08 -12.76
N LEU A 25 11.76 -15.72 -12.15
CA LEU A 25 11.19 -15.26 -10.89
C LEU A 25 12.06 -15.75 -9.74
N VAL A 26 12.47 -14.83 -8.88
CA VAL A 26 13.14 -15.12 -7.62
C VAL A 26 12.19 -14.70 -6.50
N PRO A 27 11.45 -15.63 -5.88
CA PRO A 27 10.56 -15.29 -4.79
C PRO A 27 11.36 -14.88 -3.55
N LEU A 28 10.96 -13.78 -2.93
CA LEU A 28 11.39 -13.36 -1.62
C LEU A 28 10.24 -13.57 -0.64
N GLU A 29 10.45 -14.39 0.38
CA GLU A 29 9.48 -14.62 1.43
C GLU A 29 9.75 -13.64 2.58
N ILE A 30 8.72 -12.88 2.97
CA ILE A 30 8.76 -11.96 4.10
C ILE A 30 7.81 -12.50 5.16
N ASP A 31 8.34 -12.71 6.38
CA ASP A 31 7.51 -13.16 7.48
C ASP A 31 6.48 -12.07 7.84
N ARG A 32 5.21 -12.49 7.97
CA ARG A 32 4.10 -11.60 8.31
C ARG A 32 4.24 -10.87 9.65
N ASP A 33 5.04 -11.43 10.56
CA ASP A 33 5.28 -10.87 11.88
C ASP A 33 6.51 -9.95 11.92
N THR A 34 7.14 -9.69 10.75
CA THR A 34 8.23 -8.73 10.61
C THR A 34 7.71 -7.30 10.85
N THR A 35 8.37 -6.57 11.75
CA THR A 35 8.05 -5.18 12.12
C THR A 35 9.06 -4.16 11.55
N THR A 36 10.12 -4.64 10.92
CA THR A 36 11.14 -3.82 10.27
C THR A 36 11.08 -3.98 8.76
N PRO A 37 11.32 -2.91 7.99
CA PRO A 37 11.35 -2.99 6.53
C PRO A 37 12.36 -4.01 6.04
N VAL A 38 12.01 -4.74 4.99
CA VAL A 38 12.86 -5.71 4.30
C VAL A 38 13.22 -5.13 2.94
N GLU A 39 14.52 -4.97 2.69
CA GLU A 39 15.01 -4.54 1.38
C GLU A 39 14.71 -5.59 0.31
N VAL A 40 14.03 -5.16 -0.75
CA VAL A 40 13.65 -5.99 -1.90
C VAL A 40 14.54 -5.72 -3.10
N LEU A 41 14.94 -4.46 -3.26
CA LEU A 41 15.83 -3.99 -4.33
C LEU A 41 16.74 -2.90 -3.80
N ASP A 42 18.04 -3.03 -4.07
CA ASP A 42 19.06 -2.01 -3.81
C ASP A 42 19.71 -1.57 -5.13
N GLY A 43 19.85 -0.26 -5.33
CA GLY A 43 20.42 0.33 -6.53
C GLY A 43 20.08 1.82 -6.65
N GLU A 44 20.05 2.34 -7.88
CA GLU A 44 19.56 3.72 -8.14
C GLU A 44 18.11 3.91 -7.73
N ILE A 45 17.35 2.81 -7.74
CA ILE A 45 15.99 2.73 -7.16
C ILE A 45 16.10 1.72 -6.03
N THR A 46 15.71 2.11 -4.82
CA THR A 46 15.55 1.17 -3.71
C THR A 46 14.08 0.83 -3.50
N ILE A 47 13.81 -0.40 -3.12
CA ILE A 47 12.46 -0.86 -2.77
C ILE A 47 12.55 -1.61 -1.46
N ASP A 48 11.81 -1.12 -0.48
CA ASP A 48 11.60 -1.77 0.80
C ASP A 48 10.18 -2.28 0.91
N ALA A 49 9.98 -3.38 1.62
CA ALA A 49 8.67 -3.94 1.89
C ALA A 49 8.44 -4.14 3.39
N LEU A 50 7.21 -3.91 3.83
CA LEU A 50 6.80 -4.13 5.22
C LEU A 50 5.45 -4.85 5.24
N PRO A 51 5.29 -5.93 6.04
CA PRO A 51 3.99 -6.54 6.27
C PRO A 51 2.99 -5.54 6.87
N VAL A 52 1.77 -5.55 6.35
CA VAL A 52 0.69 -4.69 6.85
C VAL A 52 -0.52 -5.50 7.28
N PRO A 53 -1.25 -5.09 8.34
CA PRO A 53 -2.39 -5.83 8.86
C PRO A 53 -3.58 -5.79 7.90
N HIS A 54 -3.96 -6.95 7.32
CA HIS A 54 -5.11 -7.11 6.46
C HIS A 54 -5.91 -8.37 6.81
N GLY A 55 -6.37 -8.47 8.04
CA GLY A 55 -7.06 -9.64 8.58
C GLY A 55 -6.18 -10.89 8.50
N ILE A 56 -6.70 -11.94 7.88
CA ILE A 56 -5.97 -13.21 7.68
C ILE A 56 -5.19 -13.25 6.34
N VAL A 57 -5.39 -12.26 5.48
CA VAL A 57 -4.78 -12.19 4.15
C VAL A 57 -3.42 -11.51 4.27
N PRO A 58 -2.31 -12.16 3.85
CA PRO A 58 -1.02 -11.49 3.83
C PRO A 58 -1.02 -10.30 2.87
N ALA A 59 -0.53 -9.16 3.34
CA ALA A 59 -0.37 -7.95 2.54
C ALA A 59 0.97 -7.28 2.87
N LEU A 60 1.55 -6.60 1.89
CA LEU A 60 2.80 -5.87 2.02
C LEU A 60 2.62 -4.43 1.56
N GLY A 61 3.04 -3.48 2.38
CA GLY A 61 3.32 -2.12 1.94
C GLY A 61 4.68 -2.06 1.26
N PHE A 62 4.87 -1.12 0.34
CA PHE A 62 6.13 -0.91 -0.37
C PHE A 62 6.54 0.55 -0.32
N ARG A 63 7.84 0.79 -0.09
CA ARG A 63 8.45 2.10 -0.26
C ARG A 63 9.43 2.03 -1.42
N VAL A 64 9.22 2.88 -2.41
CA VAL A 64 10.12 3.05 -3.56
C VAL A 64 10.82 4.39 -3.40
N THR A 65 12.15 4.40 -3.43
CA THR A 65 12.96 5.62 -3.27
C THR A 65 13.86 5.81 -4.48
N VAL A 66 13.91 7.04 -4.98
CA VAL A 66 14.80 7.46 -6.07
C VAL A 66 15.36 8.84 -5.70
N GLY A 67 16.66 8.91 -5.43
CA GLY A 67 17.28 10.13 -4.88
C GLY A 67 16.63 10.51 -3.55
N ASP A 68 16.15 11.75 -3.43
CA ASP A 68 15.50 12.25 -2.23
C ASP A 68 13.97 12.01 -2.24
N ALA A 69 13.41 11.61 -3.39
CA ALA A 69 11.97 11.38 -3.53
C ALA A 69 11.58 9.95 -3.16
N SER A 70 10.43 9.78 -2.51
CA SER A 70 9.89 8.47 -2.18
C SER A 70 8.39 8.36 -2.38
N ILE A 71 7.96 7.18 -2.81
CA ILE A 71 6.55 6.81 -2.91
C ILE A 71 6.30 5.63 -1.99
N VAL A 72 5.31 5.74 -1.11
CA VAL A 72 4.87 4.61 -0.28
C VAL A 72 3.50 4.13 -0.74
N PHE A 73 3.41 2.84 -1.05
CA PHE A 73 2.17 2.14 -1.36
C PHE A 73 1.72 1.37 -0.13
N ALA A 74 0.62 1.77 0.45
CA ALA A 74 0.11 1.18 1.69
C ALA A 74 -0.46 -0.24 1.50
N SER A 75 -0.84 -0.60 0.28
CA SER A 75 -1.66 -1.78 -0.01
C SER A 75 -2.96 -1.79 0.80
N ASP A 76 -3.66 -2.92 0.83
CA ASP A 76 -4.84 -3.08 1.67
C ASP A 76 -4.41 -3.35 3.12
N GLN A 77 -4.87 -2.51 4.04
CA GLN A 77 -4.57 -2.64 5.46
C GLN A 77 -5.66 -2.01 6.34
N ASN A 78 -5.74 -2.42 7.59
CA ASN A 78 -6.71 -1.87 8.53
C ASN A 78 -6.22 -0.63 9.30
N GLY A 79 -4.97 -0.22 9.07
CA GLY A 79 -4.35 0.96 9.68
C GLY A 79 -4.00 0.81 11.17
N SER A 80 -3.92 -0.42 11.69
CA SER A 80 -3.62 -0.66 13.11
C SER A 80 -2.13 -0.74 13.44
N SER A 81 -1.23 -0.71 12.45
CA SER A 81 0.21 -0.78 12.65
C SER A 81 0.83 0.61 12.73
N ASP A 82 1.50 0.89 13.83
CA ASP A 82 2.32 2.09 13.98
C ASP A 82 3.62 1.95 13.18
N ASP A 83 4.17 0.71 13.06
CA ASP A 83 5.36 0.43 12.22
C ASP A 83 5.14 0.89 10.76
N PHE A 84 3.90 0.79 10.24
CA PHE A 84 3.59 1.29 8.89
C PHE A 84 3.62 2.82 8.83
N THR A 85 3.16 3.51 9.88
CA THR A 85 3.21 4.97 9.93
C THR A 85 4.67 5.44 9.92
N ASP A 86 5.53 4.80 10.68
CA ASP A 86 6.98 5.07 10.69
C ASP A 86 7.63 4.74 9.33
N PHE A 87 7.24 3.62 8.71
CA PHE A 87 7.68 3.23 7.38
C PHE A 87 7.31 4.24 6.28
N ALA A 88 6.18 4.93 6.45
CA ALA A 88 5.69 5.95 5.53
C ALA A 88 6.24 7.36 5.84
N SER A 89 7.10 7.52 6.87
CA SER A 89 7.60 8.83 7.29
C SER A 89 8.23 9.60 6.15
N ASP A 90 7.86 10.88 6.05
CA ASP A 90 8.36 11.85 5.06
C ASP A 90 8.25 11.37 3.60
N ALA A 91 7.26 10.53 3.29
CA ALA A 91 7.03 10.12 1.90
C ALA A 91 6.63 11.32 1.05
N SER A 92 7.30 11.54 -0.10
CA SER A 92 6.86 12.56 -1.06
C SER A 92 5.42 12.28 -1.53
N VAL A 93 5.10 11.00 -1.72
CA VAL A 93 3.74 10.53 -2.05
C VAL A 93 3.39 9.30 -1.22
N LEU A 94 2.26 9.37 -0.51
CA LEU A 94 1.66 8.21 0.17
C LEU A 94 0.39 7.79 -0.56
N VAL A 95 0.37 6.56 -1.08
CA VAL A 95 -0.80 5.98 -1.75
C VAL A 95 -1.56 5.10 -0.78
N MET A 96 -2.77 5.53 -0.39
CA MET A 96 -3.64 4.82 0.54
C MET A 96 -4.92 4.35 -0.16
N HIS A 97 -5.46 3.25 0.32
CA HIS A 97 -6.76 2.73 -0.09
C HIS A 97 -7.92 3.46 0.60
N LEU A 98 -9.06 3.60 -0.08
CA LEU A 98 -10.29 4.16 0.49
C LEU A 98 -11.53 3.31 0.13
N PRO A 99 -11.57 2.01 0.46
CA PRO A 99 -12.66 1.12 0.04
C PRO A 99 -13.87 1.14 0.97
N VAL A 100 -13.76 1.72 2.17
CA VAL A 100 -14.83 1.76 3.17
C VAL A 100 -15.19 3.19 3.56
N PRO A 101 -16.46 3.48 3.89
CA PRO A 101 -16.85 4.77 4.44
C PRO A 101 -16.47 4.89 5.93
N GLU A 102 -16.58 6.12 6.47
CA GLU A 102 -16.22 6.41 7.87
C GLU A 102 -17.06 5.61 8.86
N GLU A 103 -18.34 5.39 8.58
CA GLU A 103 -19.27 4.64 9.43
C GLU A 103 -19.14 3.10 9.29
N ALA A 104 -18.18 2.61 8.52
CA ALA A 104 -17.98 1.16 8.35
C ALA A 104 -17.81 0.44 9.69
N THR A 105 -18.32 -0.78 9.77
CA THR A 105 -18.27 -1.62 10.98
C THR A 105 -17.95 -3.08 10.63
N GLY A 106 -17.70 -3.89 11.65
CA GLY A 106 -17.54 -5.34 11.53
C GLY A 106 -16.29 -5.76 10.76
N THR A 107 -16.39 -6.83 9.97
CA THR A 107 -15.25 -7.46 9.27
C THR A 107 -14.53 -6.52 8.31
N ALA A 108 -15.23 -5.53 7.75
CA ALA A 108 -14.61 -4.57 6.84
C ALA A 108 -13.44 -3.80 7.51
N LEU A 109 -13.52 -3.56 8.83
CA LEU A 109 -12.48 -2.86 9.58
C LEU A 109 -11.31 -3.76 9.99
N GLN A 110 -11.43 -5.07 9.88
CA GLN A 110 -10.30 -5.98 10.01
C GLN A 110 -9.40 -5.93 8.77
N LEU A 111 -9.97 -5.49 7.65
CA LEU A 111 -9.32 -5.48 6.35
C LEU A 111 -8.86 -4.07 5.95
N HIS A 112 -9.66 -3.03 6.25
CA HIS A 112 -9.44 -1.70 5.71
C HIS A 112 -9.57 -0.59 6.76
N ALA A 113 -8.68 0.40 6.65
CA ALA A 113 -8.74 1.61 7.45
C ALA A 113 -9.92 2.50 7.04
N ARG A 114 -10.53 3.18 8.01
CA ARG A 114 -11.53 4.23 7.77
C ARG A 114 -10.87 5.50 7.24
N PRO A 115 -11.62 6.39 6.55
CA PRO A 115 -11.13 7.69 6.09
C PRO A 115 -10.39 8.49 7.17
N GLY A 116 -10.93 8.57 8.39
CA GLY A 116 -10.27 9.26 9.50
C GLY A 116 -8.92 8.65 9.88
N ARG A 117 -8.78 7.30 9.85
CA ARG A 117 -7.49 6.66 10.13
C ARG A 117 -6.50 6.85 8.98
N VAL A 118 -6.98 6.84 7.73
CA VAL A 118 -6.14 7.18 6.56
C VAL A 118 -5.54 8.58 6.70
N ALA A 119 -6.37 9.55 7.11
CA ALA A 119 -5.93 10.91 7.38
C ALA A 119 -4.87 10.99 8.49
N SER A 120 -5.11 10.30 9.63
CA SER A 120 -4.16 10.26 10.76
C SER A 120 -2.81 9.70 10.33
N ILE A 121 -2.79 8.57 9.59
CA ILE A 121 -1.55 7.96 9.09
C ILE A 121 -0.80 8.96 8.19
N ALA A 122 -1.47 9.61 7.25
CA ALA A 122 -0.84 10.57 6.35
C ALA A 122 -0.27 11.78 7.10
N ALA A 123 -0.98 12.29 8.12
CA ALA A 123 -0.54 13.41 8.94
C ALA A 123 0.62 13.01 9.87
N GLU A 124 0.52 11.88 10.56
CA GLU A 124 1.54 11.36 11.48
C GLU A 124 2.84 11.03 10.72
N ALA A 125 2.72 10.47 9.52
CA ALA A 125 3.86 10.19 8.64
C ALA A 125 4.48 11.45 8.02
N GLY A 126 3.83 12.61 8.07
CA GLY A 126 4.32 13.82 7.41
C GLY A 126 4.36 13.72 5.88
N ALA A 127 3.47 12.92 5.29
CA ALA A 127 3.44 12.70 3.85
C ALA A 127 3.21 14.03 3.09
N GLY A 128 3.93 14.25 1.97
CA GLY A 128 3.78 15.45 1.17
C GLY A 128 2.48 15.49 0.36
N THR A 129 2.14 14.38 -0.27
CA THR A 129 0.90 14.19 -1.03
C THR A 129 0.26 12.85 -0.68
N LEU A 130 -1.03 12.90 -0.33
CA LEU A 130 -1.84 11.69 -0.12
C LEU A 130 -2.64 11.37 -1.38
N VAL A 131 -2.42 10.19 -1.95
CA VAL A 131 -3.20 9.67 -3.08
C VAL A 131 -4.21 8.66 -2.54
N LEU A 132 -5.48 8.94 -2.76
CA LEU A 132 -6.58 8.03 -2.40
C LEU A 132 -6.92 7.14 -3.59
N SER A 133 -6.92 5.83 -3.37
CA SER A 133 -7.12 4.82 -4.41
C SER A 133 -8.01 3.67 -3.93
N HIS A 134 -8.12 2.60 -4.73
CA HIS A 134 -8.84 1.37 -4.38
C HIS A 134 -10.27 1.63 -3.86
N PHE A 135 -11.02 2.46 -4.57
CA PHE A 135 -12.42 2.73 -4.22
C PHE A 135 -13.29 1.51 -4.51
N MET A 136 -14.20 1.21 -3.60
CA MET A 136 -15.22 0.18 -3.76
C MET A 136 -16.62 0.79 -3.80
N ALA A 137 -17.61 0.06 -4.30
CA ALA A 137 -18.98 0.55 -4.43
C ALA A 137 -19.53 1.17 -3.13
N ARG A 138 -19.10 0.69 -1.96
CA ARG A 138 -19.54 1.22 -0.65
C ARG A 138 -18.91 2.57 -0.32
N SER A 139 -17.65 2.83 -0.70
CA SER A 139 -17.02 4.14 -0.49
C SER A 139 -17.40 5.15 -1.57
N LEU A 140 -17.71 4.67 -2.79
CA LEU A 140 -18.14 5.52 -3.89
C LEU A 140 -19.57 6.07 -3.73
N ARG A 141 -20.38 5.50 -2.84
CA ARG A 141 -21.75 6.00 -2.61
C ARG A 141 -21.79 7.44 -2.11
N ASP A 142 -20.77 7.81 -1.32
CA ASP A 142 -20.61 9.15 -0.79
C ASP A 142 -19.12 9.47 -0.70
N LEU A 143 -18.48 9.50 -1.88
CA LEU A 143 -17.03 9.72 -1.97
C LEU A 143 -16.63 11.08 -1.41
N ASP A 144 -17.42 12.10 -1.71
CA ASP A 144 -17.15 13.47 -1.25
C ASP A 144 -17.14 13.55 0.27
N ALA A 145 -18.11 12.94 0.96
CA ALA A 145 -18.15 12.90 2.42
C ALA A 145 -16.95 12.16 3.00
N ASN A 146 -16.54 11.02 2.40
CA ASN A 146 -15.37 10.29 2.83
C ASN A 146 -14.07 11.10 2.65
N VAL A 147 -13.93 11.80 1.52
CA VAL A 147 -12.80 12.69 1.26
C VAL A 147 -12.79 13.89 2.20
N ASP A 148 -13.96 14.43 2.54
CA ASP A 148 -14.07 15.51 3.52
C ASP A 148 -13.65 15.10 4.93
N VAL A 149 -13.86 13.82 5.31
CA VAL A 149 -13.30 13.28 6.57
C VAL A 149 -11.77 13.29 6.50
N VAL A 150 -11.19 12.83 5.38
CA VAL A 150 -9.73 12.85 5.19
C VAL A 150 -9.18 14.27 5.28
N ARG A 151 -9.81 15.24 4.61
CA ARG A 151 -9.41 16.67 4.63
C ARG A 151 -9.43 17.31 6.01
N LYS A 152 -10.24 16.81 6.93
CA LYS A 152 -10.29 17.32 8.31
C LYS A 152 -9.12 16.85 9.17
N GLY A 153 -8.46 15.75 8.80
CA GLY A 153 -7.38 15.16 9.58
C GLY A 153 -6.01 15.20 8.89
N TYR A 154 -5.94 15.71 7.65
CA TYR A 154 -4.70 15.84 6.90
C TYR A 154 -4.69 17.13 6.08
N ASP A 155 -3.71 17.99 6.34
CA ASP A 155 -3.60 19.34 5.74
C ASP A 155 -2.79 19.37 4.44
N GLY A 156 -2.13 18.28 4.05
CA GLY A 156 -1.34 18.19 2.82
C GLY A 156 -2.19 18.04 1.56
N ALA A 157 -1.53 17.93 0.42
CA ALA A 157 -2.20 17.74 -0.87
C ALA A 157 -2.91 16.38 -0.94
N ILE A 158 -4.16 16.36 -1.40
CA ILE A 158 -4.95 15.14 -1.60
C ILE A 158 -5.28 14.98 -3.08
N VAL A 159 -4.95 13.82 -3.65
CA VAL A 159 -5.27 13.43 -5.01
C VAL A 159 -6.21 12.22 -4.99
N ILE A 160 -7.32 12.32 -5.71
CA ILE A 160 -8.22 11.18 -5.95
C ILE A 160 -7.71 10.48 -7.22
N ALA A 161 -7.25 9.24 -7.06
CA ALA A 161 -6.71 8.47 -8.18
C ALA A 161 -7.80 8.12 -9.19
N SER A 162 -7.41 8.15 -10.45
CA SER A 162 -8.19 7.61 -11.55
C SER A 162 -7.29 6.80 -12.47
N ASP A 163 -7.87 5.85 -13.22
CA ASP A 163 -7.12 5.02 -14.14
C ASP A 163 -6.37 5.90 -15.15
N LEU A 164 -5.11 5.54 -15.41
CA LEU A 164 -4.21 6.23 -16.33
C LEU A 164 -3.81 7.67 -15.92
N ALA A 165 -4.17 8.13 -14.73
CA ALA A 165 -3.66 9.41 -14.22
C ALA A 165 -2.16 9.31 -13.90
N CYS A 166 -1.42 10.33 -14.28
CA CYS A 166 -0.02 10.49 -13.89
C CYS A 166 0.05 11.47 -12.72
N ILE A 167 0.77 11.09 -11.66
CA ILE A 167 1.04 11.93 -10.49
C ILE A 167 2.52 12.25 -10.51
N VAL A 168 2.84 13.55 -10.52
CA VAL A 168 4.23 14.00 -10.45
C VAL A 168 4.71 13.88 -9.01
N VAL A 169 5.84 13.20 -8.82
CA VAL A 169 6.53 13.13 -7.54
C VAL A 169 7.55 14.27 -7.53
N THR A 170 7.43 15.18 -6.60
CA THR A 170 8.40 16.27 -6.38
C THR A 170 9.12 16.02 -5.06
N ASP A 171 10.37 16.45 -5.03
CA ASP A 171 11.20 16.47 -3.82
C ASP A 171 10.57 17.36 -2.75
#